data_1966d9c39ca6a2d2d96eeee464b4a8b0
#
_entry.id   1966d9c39ca6a2d2d96eeee464b4a8b0
#
_cell.length_a   1.000
_cell.length_b   1.000
_cell.length_c   1.000
_cell.angle_alpha   90.00
_cell.angle_beta   90.00
_cell.angle_gamma   90.00
#
_symmetry.space_group_name_H-M   'P 1'
#
loop_
_entity.id
_entity.type
_entity.pdbx_description
1 polymer ?
#
loop_
_entity_poly.entity_id
_entity_poly.type
_entity_poly.pdbx_seq_one_letter_code
_entity_poly.pdbx_strand_id
1 'polypeptide(L)'
;MNIIICGAGKVGFSISKQLSSQGHSVTVIDQSPEDIKKINDTQDAKGIVGRASLPSVLENAGAENTDMIIAVTRNDETNMVVCQLASSLFNIQKKIARIRTKDFLEGKWNKLYNKSNIPIDVIISPEKEVAKSLFRRLEAPGALDNVPFADNKVKMLEIAIEKSCPIINMPLKKLTEKYPNFKANIVGLVRKEKFQFLKKNDKLIEGDN
;
A
#
# COMPACT_ATOMS: atom_id res chain seq x y z
N MET A 1 7.06 5.27 15.89
CA MET A 1 6.31 4.06 16.26
C MET A 1 7.27 2.88 16.29
N ASN A 2 7.01 1.93 17.19
CA ASN A 2 7.72 0.66 17.24
C ASN A 2 6.95 -0.39 16.44
N ILE A 3 7.58 -0.99 15.44
CA ILE A 3 6.91 -1.86 14.48
C ILE A 3 7.66 -3.18 14.37
N ILE A 4 6.94 -4.31 14.51
CA ILE A 4 7.48 -5.63 14.24
C ILE A 4 6.95 -6.11 12.88
N ILE A 5 7.87 -6.58 12.03
CA ILE A 5 7.54 -7.19 10.73
C ILE A 5 7.94 -8.67 10.79
N CYS A 6 6.98 -9.56 10.58
CA CYS A 6 7.20 -11.01 10.54
C CYS A 6 7.26 -11.47 9.08
N GLY A 7 8.46 -11.82 8.63
CA GLY A 7 8.80 -12.18 7.25
C GLY A 7 9.74 -11.16 6.60
N ALA A 8 10.96 -11.57 6.24
CA ALA A 8 11.99 -10.76 5.56
C ALA A 8 12.05 -10.99 4.04
N GLY A 9 11.09 -11.71 3.46
CA GLY A 9 10.97 -11.88 2.01
C GLY A 9 10.74 -10.55 1.28
N LYS A 10 10.52 -10.58 -0.04
CA LYS A 10 10.39 -9.36 -0.88
C LYS A 10 9.45 -8.30 -0.31
N VAL A 11 8.29 -8.72 0.20
CA VAL A 11 7.28 -7.80 0.76
C VAL A 11 7.76 -7.20 2.08
N GLY A 12 8.20 -8.03 3.03
CA GLY A 12 8.68 -7.56 4.33
C GLY A 12 9.92 -6.68 4.19
N PHE A 13 10.86 -7.04 3.31
CA PHE A 13 12.04 -6.23 2.99
C PHE A 13 11.67 -4.83 2.47
N SER A 14 10.68 -4.74 1.56
CA SER A 14 10.24 -3.44 1.02
C SER A 14 9.53 -2.60 2.07
N ILE A 15 8.67 -3.22 2.89
CA ILE A 15 7.95 -2.53 3.97
C ILE A 15 8.92 -2.03 5.04
N SER A 16 9.88 -2.87 5.48
CA SER A 16 10.86 -2.49 6.49
C SER A 16 11.72 -1.31 6.02
N LYS A 17 12.18 -1.34 4.76
CA LYS A 17 12.94 -0.25 4.15
C LYS A 17 12.16 1.07 4.13
N GLN A 18 10.90 1.01 3.74
CA GLN A 18 10.02 2.18 3.70
C GLN A 18 9.80 2.77 5.09
N LEU A 19 9.45 1.93 6.06
CA LEU A 19 9.11 2.39 7.40
C LEU A 19 10.34 2.89 8.17
N SER A 20 11.50 2.22 8.05
CA SER A 20 12.74 2.70 8.67
C SER A 20 13.20 4.03 8.07
N SER A 21 13.08 4.23 6.75
CA SER A 21 13.39 5.52 6.11
C SER A 21 12.46 6.67 6.53
N GLN A 22 11.29 6.35 7.08
CA GLN A 22 10.35 7.33 7.66
C GLN A 22 10.59 7.60 9.15
N GLY A 23 11.67 7.06 9.73
CA GLY A 23 12.05 7.28 11.12
C GLY A 23 11.28 6.42 12.12
N HIS A 24 10.70 5.29 11.70
CA HIS A 24 10.10 4.32 12.60
C HIS A 24 11.13 3.32 13.12
N SER A 25 11.01 2.88 14.38
CA SER A 25 11.80 1.79 14.95
C SER A 25 11.25 0.46 14.44
N VAL A 26 12.01 -0.22 13.58
CA VAL A 26 11.55 -1.44 12.90
C VAL A 26 12.37 -2.64 13.35
N THR A 27 11.69 -3.70 13.79
CA THR A 27 12.27 -5.03 14.04
C THR A 27 11.71 -6.02 13.04
N VAL A 28 12.57 -6.77 12.35
CA VAL A 28 12.17 -7.77 11.35
C VAL A 28 12.52 -9.17 11.85
N ILE A 29 11.57 -10.10 11.80
CA ILE A 29 11.74 -11.51 12.23
C ILE A 29 11.62 -12.40 11.00
N ASP A 30 12.58 -13.26 10.75
CA ASP A 30 12.49 -14.33 9.73
C ASP A 30 13.32 -15.54 10.15
N GLN A 31 13.01 -16.70 9.60
CA GLN A 31 13.76 -17.93 9.81
C GLN A 31 15.04 -17.99 8.95
N SER A 32 15.15 -17.21 7.90
CA SER A 32 16.29 -17.14 7.00
C SER A 32 17.38 -16.22 7.56
N PRO A 33 18.55 -16.75 7.98
CA PRO A 33 19.66 -15.93 8.43
C PRO A 33 20.19 -14.99 7.31
N GLU A 34 20.09 -15.42 6.05
CA GLU A 34 20.54 -14.63 4.89
C GLU A 34 19.66 -13.41 4.69
N ASP A 35 18.32 -13.58 4.75
CA ASP A 35 17.38 -12.47 4.60
C ASP A 35 17.51 -11.48 5.77
N ILE A 36 17.70 -11.99 6.99
CA ILE A 36 17.94 -11.16 8.18
C ILE A 36 19.27 -10.40 8.08
N LYS A 37 20.34 -11.07 7.64
CA LYS A 37 21.61 -10.40 7.40
C LYS A 37 21.46 -9.25 6.40
N LYS A 38 20.74 -9.48 5.30
CA LYS A 38 20.47 -8.44 4.30
C LYS A 38 19.72 -7.24 4.89
N ILE A 39 18.75 -7.45 5.80
CA ILE A 39 18.07 -6.37 6.53
C ILE A 39 19.09 -5.56 7.31
N ASN A 40 19.89 -6.22 8.18
CA ASN A 40 20.86 -5.56 9.05
C ASN A 40 21.93 -4.79 8.28
N ASP A 41 22.35 -5.29 7.11
CA ASP A 41 23.40 -4.68 6.29
C ASP A 41 22.92 -3.49 5.45
N THR A 42 21.60 -3.39 5.15
CA THR A 42 21.09 -2.44 4.15
C THR A 42 20.00 -1.48 4.65
N GLN A 43 19.52 -1.65 5.87
CA GLN A 43 18.40 -0.86 6.41
C GLN A 43 18.70 -0.44 7.86
N ASP A 44 18.10 0.66 8.28
CA ASP A 44 18.06 1.06 9.69
C ASP A 44 16.92 0.30 10.39
N ALA A 45 17.11 -1.01 10.51
CA ALA A 45 16.14 -1.93 11.11
C ALA A 45 16.87 -3.08 11.82
N LYS A 46 16.32 -3.56 12.93
CA LYS A 46 16.86 -4.69 13.70
C LYS A 46 16.32 -6.00 13.13
N GLY A 47 17.20 -6.88 12.67
CA GLY A 47 16.84 -8.23 12.24
C GLY A 47 17.02 -9.28 13.34
N ILE A 48 16.05 -10.17 13.46
CA ILE A 48 16.07 -11.30 14.41
C ILE A 48 15.80 -12.59 13.64
N VAL A 49 16.71 -13.56 13.75
CA VAL A 49 16.50 -14.90 13.19
C VAL A 49 15.61 -15.71 14.12
N GLY A 50 14.45 -16.15 13.64
CA GLY A 50 13.52 -16.94 14.43
C GLY A 50 12.17 -17.18 13.77
N ARG A 51 11.36 -18.03 14.39
CA ARG A 51 9.98 -18.30 13.97
C ARG A 51 9.04 -17.33 14.67
N ALA A 52 8.43 -16.43 13.92
CA ALA A 52 7.53 -15.40 14.46
C ALA A 52 6.25 -15.97 15.14
N SER A 53 5.91 -17.23 14.87
CA SER A 53 4.81 -17.93 15.55
C SER A 53 5.16 -18.45 16.96
N LEU A 54 6.36 -18.18 17.47
CA LEU A 54 6.76 -18.51 18.83
C LEU A 54 6.68 -17.27 19.73
N PRO A 55 5.97 -17.34 20.87
CA PRO A 55 5.82 -16.19 21.79
C PRO A 55 7.17 -15.61 22.25
N SER A 56 8.14 -16.48 22.60
CA SER A 56 9.47 -16.06 23.05
C SER A 56 10.25 -15.26 21.99
N VAL A 57 10.04 -15.54 20.70
CA VAL A 57 10.67 -14.80 19.61
C VAL A 57 10.03 -13.41 19.46
N LEU A 58 8.72 -13.31 19.62
CA LEU A 58 8.02 -12.01 19.64
C LEU A 58 8.43 -11.16 20.84
N GLU A 59 8.54 -11.77 22.03
CA GLU A 59 9.01 -11.12 23.25
C GLU A 59 10.43 -10.56 23.05
N ASN A 60 11.37 -11.37 22.55
CA ASN A 60 12.74 -10.94 22.23
C ASN A 60 12.80 -9.83 21.16
N ALA A 61 11.79 -9.75 20.32
CA ALA A 61 11.65 -8.69 19.33
C ALA A 61 11.09 -7.37 19.92
N GLY A 62 10.69 -7.38 21.19
CA GLY A 62 10.15 -6.21 21.88
C GLY A 62 8.64 -6.05 21.72
N ALA A 63 7.89 -7.16 21.58
CA ALA A 63 6.44 -7.13 21.35
C ALA A 63 5.66 -6.37 22.43
N GLU A 64 6.14 -6.36 23.69
CA GLU A 64 5.51 -5.61 24.79
C GLU A 64 5.41 -4.10 24.55
N ASN A 65 6.38 -3.53 23.81
CA ASN A 65 6.45 -2.10 23.53
C ASN A 65 6.16 -1.77 22.05
N THR A 66 5.46 -2.68 21.36
CA THR A 66 5.18 -2.57 19.93
C THR A 66 3.81 -1.96 19.66
N ASP A 67 3.78 -0.94 18.81
CA ASP A 67 2.54 -0.25 18.39
C ASP A 67 1.80 -1.04 17.31
N MET A 68 2.56 -1.68 16.41
CA MET A 68 2.02 -2.36 15.22
C MET A 68 2.81 -3.61 14.88
N ILE A 69 2.09 -4.67 14.50
CA ILE A 69 2.69 -5.88 13.93
C ILE A 69 2.21 -6.11 12.50
N ILE A 70 3.14 -6.49 11.61
CA ILE A 70 2.88 -6.74 10.19
C ILE A 70 3.35 -8.16 9.87
N ALA A 71 2.41 -9.10 9.76
CA ALA A 71 2.68 -10.50 9.48
C ALA A 71 2.59 -10.76 7.96
N VAL A 72 3.74 -10.90 7.30
CA VAL A 72 3.87 -11.05 5.83
C VAL A 72 4.75 -12.24 5.45
N THR A 73 4.73 -13.28 6.25
CA THR A 73 5.42 -14.54 5.94
C THR A 73 4.80 -15.23 4.71
N ARG A 74 5.39 -16.33 4.27
CA ARG A 74 4.86 -17.12 3.14
C ARG A 74 3.61 -17.92 3.47
N ASN A 75 3.28 -18.09 4.75
CA ASN A 75 2.22 -18.97 5.21
C ASN A 75 1.12 -18.15 5.90
N ASP A 76 -0.11 -18.27 5.41
CA ASP A 76 -1.25 -17.51 5.89
C ASP A 76 -1.61 -17.88 7.33
N GLU A 77 -1.53 -19.16 7.70
CA GLU A 77 -1.81 -19.65 9.05
C GLU A 77 -0.79 -19.09 10.05
N THR A 78 0.49 -19.02 9.66
CA THR A 78 1.52 -18.38 10.48
C THR A 78 1.19 -16.91 10.72
N ASN A 79 0.75 -16.18 9.68
CA ASN A 79 0.38 -14.78 9.79
C ASN A 79 -0.82 -14.58 10.73
N MET A 80 -1.80 -15.48 10.68
CA MET A 80 -2.95 -15.48 11.59
C MET A 80 -2.51 -15.74 13.05
N VAL A 81 -1.66 -16.75 13.26
CA VAL A 81 -1.14 -17.09 14.61
C VAL A 81 -0.33 -15.92 15.18
N VAL A 82 0.52 -15.28 14.39
CA VAL A 82 1.27 -14.09 14.81
C VAL A 82 0.33 -12.98 15.29
N CYS A 83 -0.72 -12.67 14.55
CA CYS A 83 -1.70 -11.66 14.94
C CYS A 83 -2.49 -12.06 16.21
N GLN A 84 -2.79 -13.35 16.35
CA GLN A 84 -3.43 -13.88 17.55
C GLN A 84 -2.53 -13.70 18.79
N LEU A 85 -1.27 -14.11 18.70
CA LEU A 85 -0.29 -13.94 19.80
C LEU A 85 -0.08 -12.48 20.14
N ALA A 86 0.06 -11.62 19.13
CA ALA A 86 0.22 -10.19 19.28
C ALA A 86 -0.94 -9.54 20.05
N SER A 87 -2.15 -10.02 19.82
CA SER A 87 -3.34 -9.55 20.53
C SER A 87 -3.44 -10.12 21.94
N SER A 88 -3.30 -11.45 22.08
CA SER A 88 -3.62 -12.15 23.31
C SER A 88 -2.54 -12.05 24.37
N LEU A 89 -1.27 -11.96 23.99
CA LEU A 89 -0.14 -11.95 24.93
C LEU A 89 0.47 -10.55 25.10
N PHE A 90 0.50 -9.74 24.05
CA PHE A 90 1.22 -8.48 24.02
C PHE A 90 0.31 -7.26 23.85
N ASN A 91 -0.99 -7.46 23.68
CA ASN A 91 -1.99 -6.38 23.52
C ASN A 91 -1.64 -5.34 22.44
N ILE A 92 -0.97 -5.79 21.36
CA ILE A 92 -0.60 -4.91 20.25
C ILE A 92 -1.87 -4.39 19.54
N GLN A 93 -1.99 -3.06 19.45
CA GLN A 93 -3.23 -2.42 18.99
C GLN A 93 -3.47 -2.62 17.50
N LYS A 94 -2.44 -2.52 16.65
CA LYS A 94 -2.57 -2.62 15.19
C LYS A 94 -1.93 -3.89 14.66
N LYS A 95 -2.74 -4.74 14.06
CA LYS A 95 -2.32 -6.04 13.51
C LYS A 95 -2.67 -6.11 12.03
N ILE A 96 -1.66 -6.27 11.20
CA ILE A 96 -1.77 -6.36 9.75
C ILE A 96 -1.28 -7.75 9.32
N ALA A 97 -2.07 -8.46 8.52
CA ALA A 97 -1.69 -9.77 8.03
C ALA A 97 -1.84 -9.89 6.52
N ARG A 98 -0.87 -10.55 5.90
CA ARG A 98 -0.99 -11.01 4.51
C ARG A 98 -1.74 -12.33 4.49
N ILE A 99 -2.87 -12.34 3.75
CA ILE A 99 -3.68 -13.55 3.49
C ILE A 99 -3.87 -13.65 1.99
N ARG A 100 -3.49 -14.79 1.40
CA ARG A 100 -3.54 -15.05 -0.05
C ARG A 100 -4.58 -16.06 -0.44
N THR A 101 -4.81 -17.05 0.42
CA THR A 101 -5.72 -18.16 0.17
C THR A 101 -7.14 -17.64 0.05
N LYS A 102 -7.77 -17.89 -1.11
CA LYS A 102 -9.11 -17.38 -1.44
C LYS A 102 -10.16 -17.81 -0.43
N ASP A 103 -10.08 -19.05 0.06
CA ASP A 103 -11.04 -19.59 1.04
C ASP A 103 -11.09 -18.74 2.30
N PHE A 104 -9.95 -18.23 2.78
CA PHE A 104 -9.90 -17.33 3.92
C PHE A 104 -10.45 -15.92 3.64
N LEU A 105 -10.55 -15.53 2.36
CA LEU A 105 -10.96 -14.18 1.93
C LEU A 105 -12.41 -14.12 1.42
N GLU A 106 -13.10 -15.25 1.33
CA GLU A 106 -14.50 -15.29 0.91
C GLU A 106 -15.44 -14.69 1.96
N GLY A 107 -16.45 -13.95 1.50
CA GLY A 107 -17.36 -13.19 2.35
C GLY A 107 -18.07 -14.00 3.45
N LYS A 108 -18.38 -15.28 3.18
CA LYS A 108 -19.00 -16.18 4.16
C LYS A 108 -18.10 -16.46 5.39
N TRP A 109 -16.78 -16.32 5.23
CA TRP A 109 -15.78 -16.53 6.29
C TRP A 109 -15.26 -15.25 6.93
N ASN A 110 -15.72 -14.07 6.53
CA ASN A 110 -15.31 -12.79 7.09
C ASN A 110 -15.53 -12.68 8.62
N LYS A 111 -16.44 -13.48 9.17
CA LYS A 111 -16.66 -13.57 10.62
C LYS A 111 -15.44 -14.12 11.37
N LEU A 112 -14.49 -14.72 10.66
CA LEU A 112 -13.23 -15.21 11.24
C LEU A 112 -12.36 -14.04 11.74
N TYR A 113 -12.38 -12.90 11.02
CA TYR A 113 -11.50 -11.76 11.30
C TYR A 113 -12.23 -10.71 12.15
N ASN A 114 -12.16 -10.88 13.44
CA ASN A 114 -12.68 -9.94 14.43
C ASN A 114 -11.90 -10.07 15.75
N LYS A 115 -12.13 -9.16 16.69
CA LYS A 115 -11.42 -9.12 17.98
C LYS A 115 -11.61 -10.38 18.83
N SER A 116 -12.72 -11.11 18.67
CA SER A 116 -13.04 -12.30 19.45
C SER A 116 -12.50 -13.60 18.85
N ASN A 117 -12.24 -13.63 17.56
CA ASN A 117 -11.74 -14.81 16.85
C ASN A 117 -10.26 -14.61 16.46
N ILE A 118 -9.97 -14.20 15.21
CA ILE A 118 -8.62 -13.87 14.76
C ILE A 118 -8.52 -12.35 14.64
N PRO A 119 -7.81 -11.67 15.53
CA PRO A 119 -7.78 -10.22 15.64
C PRO A 119 -6.85 -9.58 14.61
N ILE A 120 -7.26 -9.56 13.35
CA ILE A 120 -6.57 -8.90 12.26
C ILE A 120 -7.33 -7.61 11.92
N ASP A 121 -6.67 -6.46 12.02
CA ASP A 121 -7.29 -5.16 11.74
C ASP A 121 -7.25 -4.82 10.24
N VAL A 122 -6.19 -5.27 9.55
CA VAL A 122 -6.03 -5.06 8.10
C VAL A 122 -5.50 -6.32 7.44
N ILE A 123 -6.21 -6.78 6.41
CA ILE A 123 -5.77 -7.90 5.57
C ILE A 123 -5.15 -7.34 4.29
N ILE A 124 -3.93 -7.79 3.98
CA ILE A 124 -3.23 -7.46 2.74
C ILE A 124 -3.27 -8.69 1.83
N SER A 125 -3.76 -8.50 0.61
CA SER A 125 -3.65 -9.46 -0.48
C SER A 125 -2.99 -8.78 -1.68
N PRO A 126 -1.65 -8.83 -1.79
CA PRO A 126 -0.91 -8.13 -2.86
C PRO A 126 -1.41 -8.50 -4.25
N GLU A 127 -1.79 -9.76 -4.46
CA GLU A 127 -2.30 -10.25 -5.73
C GLU A 127 -3.62 -9.58 -6.12
N LYS A 128 -4.53 -9.37 -5.16
CA LYS A 128 -5.79 -8.65 -5.37
C LYS A 128 -5.54 -7.16 -5.64
N GLU A 129 -4.61 -6.55 -4.94
CA GLU A 129 -4.30 -5.12 -5.13
C GLU A 129 -3.63 -4.87 -6.49
N VAL A 130 -2.74 -5.76 -6.94
CA VAL A 130 -2.17 -5.70 -8.29
C VAL A 130 -3.28 -5.88 -9.35
N ALA A 131 -4.15 -6.88 -9.19
CA ALA A 131 -5.27 -7.09 -10.11
C ALA A 131 -6.21 -5.88 -10.18
N LYS A 132 -6.55 -5.28 -9.03
CA LYS A 132 -7.34 -4.03 -8.99
C LYS A 132 -6.64 -2.87 -9.68
N SER A 133 -5.33 -2.72 -9.49
CA SER A 133 -4.54 -1.68 -10.13
C SER A 133 -4.52 -1.84 -11.65
N LEU A 134 -4.30 -3.06 -12.15
CA LEU A 134 -4.36 -3.36 -13.58
C LEU A 134 -5.76 -3.11 -14.15
N PHE A 135 -6.81 -3.55 -13.44
CA PHE A 135 -8.19 -3.32 -13.87
C PHE A 135 -8.50 -1.83 -13.99
N ARG A 136 -8.08 -1.02 -13.00
CA ARG A 136 -8.26 0.44 -13.06
C ARG A 136 -7.59 1.07 -14.29
N ARG A 137 -6.42 0.59 -14.70
CA ARG A 137 -5.76 1.07 -15.93
C ARG A 137 -6.53 0.68 -17.18
N LEU A 138 -7.15 -0.50 -17.20
CA LEU A 138 -8.01 -0.94 -18.31
C LEU A 138 -9.33 -0.16 -18.39
N GLU A 139 -9.85 0.32 -17.25
CA GLU A 139 -11.07 1.16 -17.22
C GLU A 139 -10.87 2.56 -17.81
N ALA A 140 -9.64 3.05 -17.86
CA ALA A 140 -9.29 4.37 -18.40
C ALA A 140 -8.13 4.24 -19.40
N PRO A 141 -8.37 3.70 -20.61
CA PRO A 141 -7.35 3.56 -21.63
C PRO A 141 -6.76 4.94 -21.97
N GLY A 142 -5.44 5.06 -21.95
CA GLY A 142 -4.73 6.32 -22.19
C GLY A 142 -4.47 7.16 -20.94
N ALA A 143 -5.02 6.82 -19.78
CA ALA A 143 -4.59 7.44 -18.53
C ALA A 143 -3.28 6.79 -18.01
N LEU A 144 -2.36 7.61 -17.54
CA LEU A 144 -1.14 7.17 -16.87
C LEU A 144 -1.47 6.59 -15.49
N ASP A 145 -2.41 7.23 -14.80
CA ASP A 145 -2.91 6.74 -13.51
C ASP A 145 -4.42 7.01 -13.36
N ASN A 146 -5.07 6.20 -12.51
CA ASN A 146 -6.50 6.27 -12.21
C ASN A 146 -6.70 6.01 -10.71
N VAL A 147 -6.94 7.08 -9.96
CA VAL A 147 -7.11 7.03 -8.50
C VAL A 147 -8.58 7.23 -8.15
N PRO A 148 -9.25 6.23 -7.57
CA PRO A 148 -10.62 6.34 -7.12
C PRO A 148 -10.72 7.03 -5.76
N PHE A 149 -11.76 7.85 -5.57
CA PHE A 149 -12.17 8.48 -4.32
C PHE A 149 -13.63 8.19 -4.02
N ALA A 150 -14.01 8.33 -2.74
CA ALA A 150 -15.40 8.21 -2.26
C ALA A 150 -16.09 6.92 -2.78
N ASP A 151 -15.50 5.76 -2.52
CA ASP A 151 -16.00 4.44 -2.96
C ASP A 151 -16.24 4.37 -4.48
N ASN A 152 -15.29 4.88 -5.26
CA ASN A 152 -15.31 4.89 -6.72
C ASN A 152 -16.34 5.84 -7.36
N LYS A 153 -16.94 6.75 -6.58
CA LYS A 153 -17.89 7.76 -7.10
C LYS A 153 -17.21 8.91 -7.79
N VAL A 154 -15.95 9.18 -7.45
CA VAL A 154 -15.10 10.20 -8.09
C VAL A 154 -13.80 9.52 -8.51
N LYS A 155 -13.30 9.85 -9.70
CA LYS A 155 -12.02 9.35 -10.22
C LYS A 155 -11.12 10.53 -10.55
N MET A 156 -9.86 10.46 -10.14
CA MET A 156 -8.80 11.36 -10.62
C MET A 156 -7.97 10.60 -11.65
N LEU A 157 -7.85 11.17 -12.82
CA LEU A 157 -7.08 10.60 -13.93
C LEU A 157 -5.86 11.48 -14.19
N GLU A 158 -4.71 10.85 -14.35
CA GLU A 158 -3.52 11.49 -14.91
C GLU A 158 -3.41 11.12 -16.38
N ILE A 159 -3.31 12.11 -17.26
CA ILE A 159 -3.33 11.92 -18.73
C ILE A 159 -2.14 12.65 -19.33
N ALA A 160 -1.31 11.94 -20.10
CA ALA A 160 -0.24 12.56 -20.88
C ALA A 160 -0.80 13.38 -22.03
N ILE A 161 -0.31 14.60 -22.19
CA ILE A 161 -0.67 15.46 -23.32
C ILE A 161 0.32 15.23 -24.45
N GLU A 162 -0.13 14.46 -25.44
CA GLU A 162 0.63 14.19 -26.68
C GLU A 162 0.29 15.19 -27.77
N LYS A 163 1.10 15.25 -28.84
CA LYS A 163 0.86 16.09 -30.03
C LYS A 163 -0.53 15.93 -30.65
N SER A 164 -1.06 14.72 -30.62
CA SER A 164 -2.37 14.37 -31.14
C SER A 164 -3.53 14.83 -30.27
N CYS A 165 -3.27 15.35 -29.08
CA CYS A 165 -4.31 15.73 -28.13
C CYS A 165 -5.16 16.90 -28.67
N PRO A 166 -6.49 16.75 -28.81
CA PRO A 166 -7.36 17.75 -29.44
C PRO A 166 -7.50 19.06 -28.65
N ILE A 167 -7.02 19.10 -27.43
CA ILE A 167 -7.07 20.27 -26.53
C ILE A 167 -5.71 20.98 -26.36
N ILE A 168 -4.69 20.49 -27.07
CA ILE A 168 -3.35 21.09 -27.02
C ILE A 168 -3.40 22.58 -27.49
N ASN A 169 -2.66 23.44 -26.80
CA ASN A 169 -2.58 24.89 -27.06
C ASN A 169 -3.92 25.64 -26.91
N MET A 170 -4.98 24.99 -26.46
CA MET A 170 -6.28 25.63 -26.22
C MET A 170 -6.33 26.21 -24.79
N PRO A 171 -6.77 27.44 -24.58
CA PRO A 171 -7.05 27.98 -23.26
C PRO A 171 -8.15 27.17 -22.56
N LEU A 172 -7.97 26.85 -21.28
CA LEU A 172 -8.91 25.99 -20.52
C LEU A 172 -10.33 26.54 -20.50
N LYS A 173 -10.52 27.87 -20.50
CA LYS A 173 -11.85 28.49 -20.61
C LYS A 173 -12.65 28.07 -21.83
N LYS A 174 -11.98 27.79 -22.97
CA LYS A 174 -12.63 27.33 -24.18
C LYS A 174 -12.99 25.86 -24.21
N LEU A 175 -12.47 25.10 -23.24
CA LEU A 175 -12.71 23.66 -23.14
C LEU A 175 -14.19 23.36 -22.85
N THR A 176 -14.77 24.08 -21.90
CA THR A 176 -16.20 23.97 -21.55
C THR A 176 -17.13 24.40 -22.68
N GLU A 177 -16.73 25.41 -23.45
CA GLU A 177 -17.49 25.88 -24.62
C GLU A 177 -17.46 24.84 -25.75
N LYS A 178 -16.28 24.25 -26.01
CA LYS A 178 -16.09 23.31 -27.11
C LYS A 178 -16.63 21.91 -26.77
N TYR A 179 -16.59 21.52 -25.49
CA TYR A 179 -17.00 20.21 -25.00
C TYR A 179 -18.03 20.35 -23.84
N PRO A 180 -19.25 20.78 -24.10
CA PRO A 180 -20.25 21.10 -23.07
C PRO A 180 -20.65 19.87 -22.22
N ASN A 181 -20.48 18.67 -22.76
CA ASN A 181 -20.75 17.41 -22.06
C ASN A 181 -19.56 16.89 -21.25
N PHE A 182 -18.45 17.61 -21.23
CA PHE A 182 -17.26 17.20 -20.47
C PHE A 182 -17.47 17.44 -18.98
N LYS A 183 -17.80 16.38 -18.26
CA LYS A 183 -18.07 16.40 -16.80
C LYS A 183 -16.80 16.11 -16.00
N ALA A 184 -15.74 16.89 -16.24
CA ALA A 184 -14.51 16.77 -15.47
C ALA A 184 -13.92 18.15 -15.15
N ASN A 185 -13.21 18.23 -14.03
CA ASN A 185 -12.46 19.40 -13.64
C ASN A 185 -10.96 19.11 -13.76
N ILE A 186 -10.23 19.97 -14.43
CA ILE A 186 -8.76 19.90 -14.46
C ILE A 186 -8.24 20.56 -13.18
N VAL A 187 -7.64 19.76 -12.33
CA VAL A 187 -7.18 20.21 -10.99
C VAL A 187 -5.81 20.89 -11.10
N GLY A 188 -4.95 20.38 -11.96
CA GLY A 188 -3.60 20.90 -12.14
C GLY A 188 -2.88 20.19 -13.28
N LEU A 189 -1.63 20.51 -13.47
CA LEU A 189 -0.75 19.82 -14.40
C LEU A 189 0.64 19.58 -13.78
N VAL A 190 1.33 18.59 -14.30
CA VAL A 190 2.76 18.36 -14.04
C VAL A 190 3.52 18.76 -15.31
N ARG A 191 4.37 19.76 -15.21
CA ARG A 191 5.24 20.23 -16.29
C ARG A 191 6.69 20.23 -15.82
N LYS A 192 7.57 19.50 -16.52
CA LYS A 192 8.98 19.33 -16.13
C LYS A 192 9.13 18.91 -14.66
N GLU A 193 8.38 17.87 -14.26
CA GLU A 193 8.35 17.29 -12.91
C GLU A 193 7.87 18.25 -11.80
N LYS A 194 7.29 19.39 -12.15
CA LYS A 194 6.73 20.34 -11.18
C LYS A 194 5.21 20.42 -11.33
N PHE A 195 4.52 20.19 -10.20
CA PHE A 195 3.08 20.37 -10.13
C PHE A 195 2.72 21.88 -10.17
N GLN A 196 1.68 22.23 -10.92
CA GLN A 196 1.15 23.59 -11.06
C GLN A 196 -0.37 23.57 -11.03
N PHE A 197 -0.96 24.50 -10.27
CA PHE A 197 -2.39 24.78 -10.38
C PHE A 197 -2.67 25.59 -11.64
N LEU A 198 -3.73 25.21 -12.34
CA LEU A 198 -4.12 25.83 -13.60
C LEU A 198 -5.07 27.01 -13.41
N LYS A 199 -4.87 28.06 -14.20
CA LYS A 199 -5.76 29.21 -14.34
C LYS A 199 -6.57 29.08 -15.63
N LYS A 200 -7.71 29.79 -15.71
CA LYS A 200 -8.64 29.75 -16.86
C LYS A 200 -8.00 30.04 -18.23
N ASN A 201 -6.92 30.84 -18.25
CA ASN A 201 -6.24 31.21 -19.49
C ASN A 201 -5.03 30.32 -19.82
N ASP A 202 -4.64 29.44 -18.94
CA ASP A 202 -3.52 28.55 -19.17
C ASP A 202 -3.83 27.55 -20.29
N LYS A 203 -2.78 27.10 -20.96
CA LYS A 203 -2.85 26.15 -22.07
C LYS A 203 -2.06 24.92 -21.71
N LEU A 204 -2.58 23.79 -22.13
CA LEU A 204 -1.85 22.53 -22.11
C LEU A 204 -0.91 22.47 -23.31
N ILE A 205 0.29 21.97 -23.10
CA ILE A 205 1.29 21.79 -24.16
C ILE A 205 1.75 20.33 -24.18
N GLU A 206 2.40 19.92 -25.27
CA GLU A 206 2.99 18.60 -25.38
C GLU A 206 3.98 18.35 -24.24
N GLY A 207 3.89 17.16 -23.63
CA GLY A 207 4.72 16.75 -22.48
C GLY A 207 4.19 17.17 -21.11
N ASP A 208 3.02 17.80 -21.03
CA ASP A 208 2.30 17.98 -19.76
C ASP A 208 1.60 16.65 -19.38
N ASN A 209 1.43 16.43 -18.08
CA ASN A 209 0.60 15.36 -17.52
C ASN A 209 -0.53 15.94 -16.69
#